data_efb97b3a97a3c00ceb4369fac5459b0b
#
_entry.id   efb97b3a97a3c00ceb4369fac5459b0b
#
_cell.length_a   1.000
_cell.length_b   1.000
_cell.length_c   1.000
_cell.angle_alpha   90.00
_cell.angle_beta   90.00
_cell.angle_gamma   90.00
#
_symmetry.space_group_name_H-M   'P 1'
#
loop_
_entity.id
_entity.type
_entity.pdbx_description
1 polymer ?
#
loop_
_entity_poly.entity_id
_entity_poly.type
_entity_poly.pdbx_seq_one_letter_code
_entity_poly.pdbx_strand_id
1 'polypeptide(L)'
;MTVTWTKFVEAFQIGSDTGDISQLSAMLADDFQWITSDMDRDATLSWTSDTTFRITGAPETFYENADIISGTHPVLDDEGKQNIVMGVARLRNGQIYRYDHMRTLSDLA
;
A
#
# COMPACT_ATOMS: atom_id res chain seq x y z
N MET A 1 -17.55 0.39 5.93
CA MET A 1 -16.84 0.44 4.64
C MET A 1 -15.94 -0.78 4.52
N THR A 2 -16.01 -1.46 3.40
CA THR A 2 -15.16 -2.63 3.14
C THR A 2 -13.84 -2.18 2.56
N VAL A 3 -12.73 -2.57 3.17
CA VAL A 3 -11.40 -2.32 2.61
C VAL A 3 -11.12 -3.38 1.55
N THR A 4 -10.75 -2.93 0.35
CA THR A 4 -10.35 -3.80 -0.77
C THR A 4 -8.91 -3.50 -1.14
N TRP A 5 -8.28 -4.40 -1.91
CA TRP A 5 -6.94 -4.15 -2.42
C TRP A 5 -6.88 -2.87 -3.25
N THR A 6 -7.86 -2.67 -4.14
CA THR A 6 -7.94 -1.47 -4.97
C THR A 6 -8.03 -0.21 -4.13
N LYS A 7 -8.89 -0.18 -3.11
CA LYS A 7 -9.02 0.99 -2.23
C LYS A 7 -7.75 1.25 -1.42
N PHE A 8 -7.08 0.19 -0.97
CA PHE A 8 -5.83 0.32 -0.24
C PHE A 8 -4.74 0.95 -1.10
N VAL A 9 -4.58 0.46 -2.34
CA VAL A 9 -3.62 1.03 -3.30
C VAL A 9 -3.97 2.48 -3.65
N GLU A 10 -5.24 2.79 -3.88
CA GLU A 10 -5.69 4.15 -4.15
C GLU A 10 -5.40 5.10 -2.99
N ALA A 11 -5.56 4.64 -1.75
CA ALA A 11 -5.25 5.46 -0.58
C ALA A 11 -3.76 5.80 -0.50
N PHE A 12 -2.89 4.84 -0.81
CA PHE A 12 -1.45 5.10 -0.95
C PHE A 12 -1.17 6.09 -2.07
N GLN A 13 -1.83 5.94 -3.21
CA GLN A 13 -1.63 6.82 -4.36
C GLN A 13 -2.01 8.26 -4.03
N ILE A 14 -3.16 8.46 -3.42
CA ILE A 14 -3.61 9.80 -3.02
C ILE A 14 -2.63 10.39 -2.01
N GLY A 15 -2.20 9.61 -1.02
CA GLY A 15 -1.25 10.08 -0.01
C GLY A 15 0.09 10.48 -0.61
N SER A 16 0.64 9.68 -1.51
CA SER A 16 1.94 9.97 -2.12
C SER A 16 1.86 11.08 -3.16
N ASP A 17 0.76 11.21 -3.88
CA ASP A 17 0.62 12.23 -4.92
C ASP A 17 0.27 13.61 -4.35
N THR A 18 -0.51 13.67 -3.26
CA THR A 18 -1.06 14.93 -2.73
C THR A 18 -0.65 15.26 -1.31
N GLY A 19 -0.11 14.30 -0.56
CA GLY A 19 0.16 14.43 0.87
C GLY A 19 -1.06 14.18 1.75
N ASP A 20 -2.24 13.91 1.17
CA ASP A 20 -3.47 13.65 1.92
C ASP A 20 -3.53 12.17 2.33
N ILE A 21 -3.21 11.90 3.59
CA ILE A 21 -3.19 10.55 4.14
C ILE A 21 -4.47 10.17 4.90
N SER A 22 -5.51 10.97 4.80
CA SER A 22 -6.73 10.74 5.59
C SER A 22 -7.41 9.41 5.25
N GLN A 23 -7.45 9.03 3.97
CA GLN A 23 -8.04 7.76 3.57
C GLN A 23 -7.21 6.58 4.05
N LEU A 24 -5.89 6.65 3.89
CA LEU A 24 -5.00 5.59 4.36
C LEU A 24 -5.07 5.47 5.88
N SER A 25 -5.04 6.60 6.59
CA SER A 25 -5.15 6.62 8.04
C SER A 25 -6.41 5.92 8.54
N ALA A 26 -7.55 6.12 7.87
CA ALA A 26 -8.80 5.49 8.24
C ALA A 26 -8.79 3.96 8.04
N MET A 27 -7.96 3.46 7.15
CA MET A 27 -7.88 2.03 6.85
C MET A 27 -6.95 1.26 7.79
N LEU A 28 -6.03 1.94 8.47
CA LEU A 28 -5.01 1.30 9.29
C LEU A 28 -5.45 1.20 10.75
N ALA A 29 -5.31 0.00 11.34
CA ALA A 29 -5.54 -0.20 12.77
C ALA A 29 -4.47 0.55 13.60
N ASP A 30 -4.79 0.84 14.85
CA ASP A 30 -3.87 1.54 15.74
C ASP A 30 -2.53 0.80 15.92
N ASP A 31 -2.58 -0.53 15.91
CA ASP A 31 -1.39 -1.39 16.05
C ASP A 31 -0.81 -1.86 14.72
N PHE A 32 -1.15 -1.18 13.64
CA PHE A 32 -0.66 -1.54 12.29
C PHE A 32 0.86 -1.64 12.25
N GLN A 33 1.34 -2.67 11.52
CA GLN A 33 2.76 -2.85 11.21
C GLN A 33 2.94 -3.16 9.73
N TRP A 34 3.81 -2.41 9.08
CA TRP A 34 4.30 -2.73 7.75
C TRP A 34 5.58 -3.53 7.92
N ILE A 35 5.44 -4.85 7.96
CA ILE A 35 6.52 -5.76 8.39
C ILE A 35 7.75 -5.64 7.50
N THR A 36 7.56 -5.67 6.19
CA THR A 36 8.69 -5.67 5.24
C THR A 36 9.52 -4.39 5.29
N SER A 37 8.89 -3.28 5.65
CA SER A 37 9.56 -1.98 5.75
C SER A 37 9.91 -1.59 7.18
N ASP A 38 9.56 -2.43 8.15
CA ASP A 38 9.80 -2.17 9.58
C ASP A 38 9.26 -0.81 10.03
N MET A 39 8.01 -0.52 9.67
CA MET A 39 7.34 0.73 10.02
C MET A 39 6.03 0.46 10.75
N ASP A 40 5.78 1.24 11.80
CA ASP A 40 4.48 1.26 12.47
C ASP A 40 3.50 2.16 11.70
N ARG A 41 2.33 2.37 12.28
CA ARG A 41 1.27 3.19 11.66
C ARG A 41 1.74 4.61 11.37
N ASP A 42 2.29 5.29 12.36
CA ASP A 42 2.71 6.69 12.20
C ASP A 42 3.87 6.83 11.21
N ALA A 43 4.84 5.93 11.26
CA ALA A 43 5.95 5.93 10.31
C ALA A 43 5.46 5.67 8.88
N THR A 44 4.49 4.78 8.70
CA THR A 44 3.89 4.48 7.39
C THR A 44 3.18 5.71 6.81
N LEU A 45 2.39 6.39 7.63
CA LEU A 45 1.66 7.59 7.19
C LEU A 45 2.63 8.71 6.84
N SER A 46 3.65 8.92 7.64
CA SER A 46 4.68 9.93 7.39
C SER A 46 5.46 9.62 6.12
N TRP A 47 5.87 8.37 5.94
CA TRP A 47 6.56 7.95 4.72
C TRP A 47 5.71 8.18 3.48
N THR A 48 4.43 7.85 3.55
CA THR A 48 3.52 7.99 2.40
C THR A 48 3.38 9.44 1.98
N SER A 49 3.26 10.36 2.93
CA SER A 49 3.11 11.79 2.60
C SER A 49 4.38 12.41 2.04
N ASP A 50 5.56 11.84 2.33
CA ASP A 50 6.86 12.42 1.96
C ASP A 50 7.57 11.69 0.84
N THR A 51 7.11 10.49 0.47
CA THR A 51 7.81 9.64 -0.50
C THR A 51 7.82 10.23 -1.90
N THR A 52 8.89 9.93 -2.64
CA THR A 52 8.99 10.22 -4.07
C THR A 52 8.52 9.07 -4.95
N PHE A 53 8.20 7.92 -4.36
CA PHE A 53 7.59 6.81 -5.09
C PHE A 53 6.22 7.22 -5.61
N ARG A 54 5.87 6.74 -6.81
CA ARG A 54 4.56 7.05 -7.42
C ARG A 54 3.95 5.79 -7.99
N ILE A 55 2.68 5.57 -7.68
CA ILE A 55 1.91 4.48 -8.26
C ILE A 55 1.48 4.92 -9.65
N THR A 56 1.83 4.13 -10.67
CA THR A 56 1.74 4.55 -12.08
C THR A 56 0.69 3.84 -12.90
N GLY A 57 -0.07 2.93 -12.31
CA GLY A 57 -1.08 2.21 -13.05
C GLY A 57 -2.10 1.55 -12.15
N ALA A 58 -3.05 0.85 -12.77
CA ALA A 58 -4.13 0.21 -12.04
C ALA A 58 -3.62 -0.98 -11.23
N PRO A 59 -4.13 -1.18 -10.01
CA PRO A 59 -3.84 -2.38 -9.23
C PRO A 59 -4.55 -3.59 -9.81
N GLU A 60 -3.98 -4.78 -9.57
CA GLU A 60 -4.66 -6.05 -9.84
C GLU A 60 -4.86 -6.78 -8.52
N THR A 61 -6.06 -7.30 -8.32
CA THR A 61 -6.39 -8.05 -7.12
C THR A 61 -6.22 -9.53 -7.39
N PHE A 62 -5.51 -10.23 -6.49
CA PHE A 62 -5.36 -11.68 -6.57
C PHE A 62 -6.37 -12.39 -5.70
N TYR A 63 -6.59 -11.89 -4.50
CA TYR A 63 -7.48 -12.53 -3.53
C TYR A 63 -7.98 -11.52 -2.51
N GLU A 64 -9.26 -11.62 -2.16
CA GLU A 64 -9.89 -10.75 -1.16
C GLU A 64 -10.94 -11.49 -0.37
N ASN A 65 -10.94 -11.28 0.95
CA ASN A 65 -12.06 -11.63 1.82
C ASN A 65 -12.02 -10.68 3.03
N ALA A 66 -12.80 -10.98 4.09
CA ALA A 66 -12.85 -10.12 5.27
C ALA A 66 -11.56 -10.09 6.08
N ASP A 67 -10.66 -11.07 5.88
CA ASP A 67 -9.46 -11.26 6.68
C ASP A 67 -8.17 -10.89 5.95
N ILE A 68 -8.18 -10.91 4.62
CA ILE A 68 -6.97 -10.75 3.83
C ILE A 68 -7.29 -10.15 2.47
N ILE A 69 -6.42 -9.24 2.02
CA ILE A 69 -6.45 -8.70 0.66
C ILE A 69 -5.05 -8.79 0.07
N SER A 70 -4.95 -9.13 -1.21
CA SER A 70 -3.66 -9.25 -1.88
C SER A 70 -3.77 -8.89 -3.36
N GLY A 71 -2.67 -8.42 -3.91
CA GLY A 71 -2.59 -8.07 -5.31
C GLY A 71 -1.27 -7.43 -5.68
N THR A 72 -1.27 -6.75 -6.81
CA THR A 72 -0.10 -6.03 -7.32
C THR A 72 -0.46 -4.61 -7.69
N HIS A 73 0.56 -3.76 -7.82
CA HIS A 73 0.46 -2.48 -8.50
C HIS A 73 1.83 -2.06 -9.03
N PRO A 74 1.86 -1.31 -10.14
CA PRO A 74 3.12 -0.75 -10.64
C PRO A 74 3.49 0.50 -9.83
N VAL A 75 4.79 0.77 -9.76
CA VAL A 75 5.32 1.95 -9.07
C VAL A 75 6.59 2.42 -9.76
N LEU A 76 6.79 3.74 -9.81
CA LEU A 76 8.10 4.32 -10.11
C LEU A 76 8.80 4.59 -8.78
N ASP A 77 10.05 4.14 -8.67
CA ASP A 77 10.86 4.40 -7.48
C ASP A 77 11.50 5.79 -7.53
N ASP A 78 12.29 6.12 -6.52
CA ASP A 78 12.96 7.41 -6.41
C ASP A 78 14.05 7.63 -7.46
N GLU A 79 14.47 6.58 -8.16
CA GLU A 79 15.40 6.67 -9.29
C GLU A 79 14.68 6.72 -10.64
N GLY A 80 13.35 6.74 -10.64
CA GLY A 80 12.54 6.75 -11.84
C GLY A 80 12.43 5.41 -12.54
N LYS A 81 12.77 4.31 -11.85
CA LYS A 81 12.68 2.96 -12.42
C LYS A 81 11.32 2.34 -12.15
N GLN A 82 10.81 1.63 -13.14
CA GLN A 82 9.55 0.89 -13.02
C GLN A 82 9.76 -0.34 -12.15
N ASN A 83 8.88 -0.51 -11.18
CA ASN A 83 8.85 -1.66 -10.28
C ASN A 83 7.43 -2.20 -10.22
N ILE A 84 7.30 -3.46 -9.83
CA ILE A 84 6.01 -4.06 -9.50
C ILE A 84 6.04 -4.42 -8.02
N VAL A 85 5.04 -3.96 -7.29
CA VAL A 85 4.82 -4.34 -5.89
C VAL A 85 3.80 -5.46 -5.86
N MET A 86 4.09 -6.51 -5.09
CA MET A 86 3.14 -7.55 -4.73
C MET A 86 2.96 -7.48 -3.22
N GLY A 87 1.72 -7.39 -2.76
CA GLY A 87 1.45 -7.19 -1.35
C GLY A 87 0.33 -8.05 -0.81
N VAL A 88 0.39 -8.26 0.50
CA VAL A 88 -0.63 -8.96 1.29
C VAL A 88 -0.92 -8.12 2.53
N ALA A 89 -2.16 -7.72 2.70
CA ALA A 89 -2.62 -6.99 3.88
C ALA A 89 -3.62 -7.85 4.65
N ARG A 90 -3.47 -7.88 5.97
CA ARG A 90 -4.35 -8.64 6.86
C ARG A 90 -5.25 -7.69 7.61
N LEU A 91 -6.54 -8.06 7.70
CA LEU A 91 -7.58 -7.21 8.30
C LEU A 91 -8.12 -7.84 9.58
N ARG A 92 -8.52 -6.95 10.50
CA ARG A 92 -9.21 -7.29 11.73
C ARG A 92 -10.23 -6.17 11.98
N ASN A 93 -11.49 -6.54 12.13
CA ASN A 93 -12.58 -5.59 12.33
C ASN A 93 -12.64 -4.50 11.25
N GLY A 94 -12.37 -4.89 9.99
CA GLY A 94 -12.44 -3.96 8.87
C GLY A 94 -11.25 -3.03 8.72
N GLN A 95 -10.20 -3.18 9.54
CA GLN A 95 -8.99 -2.37 9.45
C GLN A 95 -7.77 -3.24 9.23
N ILE A 96 -6.78 -2.69 8.50
CA ILE A 96 -5.53 -3.39 8.21
C ILE A 96 -4.63 -3.28 9.42
N TYR A 97 -4.16 -4.43 9.96
CA TYR A 97 -3.24 -4.46 11.07
C TYR A 97 -1.83 -4.93 10.69
N ARG A 98 -1.68 -5.50 9.51
CA ARG A 98 -0.38 -5.99 9.03
C ARG A 98 -0.30 -5.88 7.52
N TYR A 99 0.85 -5.44 7.03
CA TYR A 99 1.15 -5.40 5.59
C TYR A 99 2.53 -5.97 5.33
N ASP A 100 2.60 -6.89 4.38
CA ASP A 100 3.84 -7.45 3.86
C ASP A 100 3.87 -7.20 2.36
N HIS A 101 5.02 -6.85 1.82
CA HIS A 101 5.16 -6.68 0.38
C HIS A 101 6.51 -7.16 -0.11
N MET A 102 6.60 -7.41 -1.39
CA MET A 102 7.86 -7.54 -2.11
C MET A 102 7.79 -6.67 -3.35
N ARG A 103 8.93 -6.22 -3.79
CA ARG A 103 9.05 -5.34 -4.93
C ARG A 103 10.16 -5.86 -5.83
N THR A 104 9.91 -5.83 -7.13
CA THR A 104 10.87 -6.27 -8.12
C THR A 104 10.96 -5.25 -9.24
N LEU A 105 12.13 -5.08 -9.82
CA LEU A 105 12.31 -4.27 -11.00
C LEU A 105 11.57 -4.91 -12.17
N SER A 106 10.87 -4.09 -12.93
CA SER A 106 10.15 -4.54 -14.12
C SER A 106 11.01 -4.29 -15.34
N ASP A 107 12.00 -5.19 -15.57
CA ASP A 107 12.87 -5.10 -16.73
C ASP A 107 12.19 -5.61 -18.00
N LEU A 108 10.99 -6.15 -17.85
CA LEU A 108 10.24 -6.70 -18.97
C LEU A 108 9.32 -5.70 -19.64
N ALA A 109 9.36 -4.48 -19.16
CA ALA A 109 8.55 -3.42 -19.76
C ALA A 109 9.08 -3.08 -21.16
#